data_8cfd4fe5f9ec2b4ead084a240c39f9bb
#
_entry.id   8cfd4fe5f9ec2b4ead084a240c39f9bb
#
_cell.length_a   1.000
_cell.length_b   1.000
_cell.length_c   1.000
_cell.angle_alpha   90.00
_cell.angle_beta   90.00
_cell.angle_gamma   90.00
#
_symmetry.space_group_name_H-M   'P 1'
#
loop_
_entity.id
_entity.type
_entity.pdbx_description
1 polymer ?
#
loop_
_entity_poly.entity_id
_entity_poly.type
_entity_poly.pdbx_seq_one_letter_code
_entity_poly.pdbx_strand_id
1 'polypeptide(L)'
;MIIIGGGVAGLMAALAAAPRRVTILNPGPLGAGAASVMSQGGLAAAVGATDDVALHVADTLAAGAGLCEPEAVARIIGAGPALVETLLRLGVRFDRHGDGLALGLEAAHARPRILHANGDQTGAEMMRALIAKVRATPSITIFEATARKILVGDNGVTGVLAAVGDEAIALPADRVLLTTGGIGGLFLHTTNPESAIGQGLMLAMDAGAALADLEFIQFHPTALDVPGASLPLISEAVRGEGARFVDETGAYFMAGGDLAPRDVVARAVFAHLQAGHGVFLDAREMGVRFAARFPAIAAICARAGIDPATQPIPVRPAAHYHMGGVVVDAAGRTSIEGLYAAGEVARTGLHGANRLASNSLLEAAICGEAAGLAMAAQGAKQSRGWQAMGLPPAPDAAPVRPLMSAHMGVLRDGAGMGLAAQKFSEMAGQNPAAALALQIALAGLARRDSVGAHARAGGKQLYKAA
;
A
#
# COMPACT_ATOMS: atom_id res chain seq x y z
N MET A 1 7.78 -18.95 14.63
CA MET A 1 6.95 -17.84 14.13
C MET A 1 7.08 -17.77 12.62
N ILE A 2 5.97 -17.47 11.91
CA ILE A 2 5.97 -17.31 10.45
C ILE A 2 5.54 -15.90 10.11
N ILE A 3 6.23 -15.26 9.16
CA ILE A 3 5.87 -13.97 8.56
C ILE A 3 5.56 -14.23 7.07
N ILE A 4 4.37 -13.84 6.62
CA ILE A 4 3.93 -14.02 5.24
C ILE A 4 4.07 -12.70 4.50
N GLY A 5 5.05 -12.61 3.60
CA GLY A 5 5.38 -11.44 2.82
C GLY A 5 6.72 -10.80 3.20
N GLY A 6 7.55 -10.54 2.20
CA GLY A 6 8.91 -10.00 2.33
C GLY A 6 9.03 -8.53 1.93
N GLY A 7 7.99 -7.71 2.15
CA GLY A 7 8.03 -6.24 2.02
C GLY A 7 8.64 -5.56 3.26
N VAL A 8 8.65 -4.22 3.30
CA VAL A 8 9.21 -3.44 4.41
C VAL A 8 8.65 -3.90 5.77
N ALA A 9 7.33 -4.07 5.90
CA ALA A 9 6.71 -4.50 7.16
C ALA A 9 7.22 -5.86 7.63
N GLY A 10 7.29 -6.85 6.74
CA GLY A 10 7.77 -8.20 7.07
C GLY A 10 9.25 -8.24 7.44
N LEU A 11 10.09 -7.50 6.72
CA LEU A 11 11.52 -7.43 7.02
C LEU A 11 11.80 -6.72 8.35
N MET A 12 11.11 -5.62 8.64
CA MET A 12 11.21 -4.92 9.93
C MET A 12 10.72 -5.82 11.07
N ALA A 13 9.61 -6.53 10.90
CA ALA A 13 9.10 -7.47 11.89
C ALA A 13 10.09 -8.62 12.16
N ALA A 14 10.69 -9.18 11.13
CA ALA A 14 11.66 -10.26 11.27
C ALA A 14 12.91 -9.81 12.04
N LEU A 15 13.41 -8.62 11.74
CA LEU A 15 14.57 -8.03 12.43
C LEU A 15 14.23 -7.71 13.89
N ALA A 16 13.06 -7.15 14.16
CA ALA A 16 12.60 -6.83 15.50
C ALA A 16 12.36 -8.09 16.37
N ALA A 17 11.97 -9.19 15.77
CA ALA A 17 11.76 -10.46 16.46
C ALA A 17 13.08 -11.20 16.81
N ALA A 18 14.22 -10.82 16.22
CA ALA A 18 15.51 -11.43 16.53
C ALA A 18 15.87 -11.24 18.02
N PRO A 19 16.50 -12.25 18.68
CA PRO A 19 17.05 -13.49 18.15
C PRO A 19 16.08 -14.68 18.08
N ARG A 20 14.76 -14.45 18.19
CA ARG A 20 13.77 -15.54 18.04
C ARG A 20 13.82 -16.10 16.61
N ARG A 21 13.56 -17.41 16.46
CA ARG A 21 13.50 -18.03 15.13
C ARG A 21 12.29 -17.55 14.35
N VAL A 22 12.50 -17.01 13.17
CA VAL A 22 11.49 -16.51 12.24
C VAL A 22 11.66 -17.17 10.88
N THR A 23 10.57 -17.62 10.29
CA THR A 23 10.52 -18.02 8.88
C THR A 23 9.74 -16.97 8.10
N ILE A 24 10.37 -16.33 7.12
CA ILE A 24 9.69 -15.47 6.16
C ILE A 24 9.24 -16.35 4.99
N LEU A 25 7.92 -16.45 4.80
CA LEU A 25 7.28 -17.07 3.65
C LEU A 25 7.11 -16.03 2.55
N ASN A 26 7.72 -16.26 1.40
CA ASN A 26 7.62 -15.36 0.25
C ASN A 26 7.53 -16.19 -1.03
N PRO A 27 6.66 -15.84 -2.01
CA PRO A 27 6.46 -16.66 -3.21
C PRO A 27 7.65 -16.68 -4.18
N GLY A 28 8.70 -15.93 -3.92
CA GLY A 28 9.93 -15.86 -4.69
C GLY A 28 11.02 -15.12 -3.93
N PRO A 29 12.11 -14.71 -4.58
CA PRO A 29 13.20 -13.97 -3.94
C PRO A 29 12.71 -12.69 -3.25
N LEU A 30 13.27 -12.35 -2.09
CA LEU A 30 12.91 -11.13 -1.36
C LEU A 30 13.10 -9.89 -2.25
N GLY A 31 12.08 -9.04 -2.28
CA GLY A 31 12.03 -7.83 -3.10
C GLY A 31 11.44 -8.03 -4.49
N ALA A 32 11.46 -9.24 -5.05
CA ALA A 32 10.82 -9.50 -6.34
C ALA A 32 9.29 -9.39 -6.19
N GLY A 33 8.66 -8.53 -6.99
CA GLY A 33 7.21 -8.31 -6.96
C GLY A 33 6.68 -7.63 -5.69
N ALA A 34 7.54 -7.07 -4.84
CA ALA A 34 7.11 -6.31 -3.68
C ALA A 34 6.78 -4.85 -4.06
N ALA A 35 5.58 -4.37 -3.72
CA ALA A 35 5.19 -2.97 -3.92
C ALA A 35 6.16 -1.99 -3.24
N SER A 36 6.79 -2.39 -2.13
CA SER A 36 7.80 -1.61 -1.42
C SER A 36 8.99 -1.22 -2.30
N VAL A 37 9.46 -2.10 -3.21
CA VAL A 37 10.56 -1.79 -4.15
C VAL A 37 10.14 -0.73 -5.17
N MET A 38 8.86 -0.72 -5.55
CA MET A 38 8.31 0.20 -6.56
C MET A 38 7.99 1.59 -5.98
N SER A 39 8.11 1.78 -4.65
CA SER A 39 7.79 3.05 -4.00
C SER A 39 8.80 4.13 -4.41
N GLN A 40 8.37 5.04 -5.29
CA GLN A 40 9.15 6.17 -5.80
C GLN A 40 9.13 7.35 -4.84
N GLY A 41 8.02 7.52 -4.11
CA GLY A 41 7.85 8.57 -3.11
C GLY A 41 8.86 8.43 -1.98
N GLY A 42 8.70 9.25 -0.96
CA GLY A 42 9.59 9.23 0.18
C GLY A 42 9.04 8.50 1.38
N LEU A 43 9.74 8.67 2.49
CA LEU A 43 9.31 8.36 3.84
C LEU A 43 9.00 9.69 4.55
N ALA A 44 7.76 9.89 4.98
CA ALA A 44 7.40 11.10 5.71
C ALA A 44 7.82 10.96 7.20
N ALA A 45 8.63 11.90 7.69
CA ALA A 45 8.98 11.97 9.12
C ALA A 45 9.36 13.41 9.51
N ALA A 46 8.87 13.87 10.66
CA ALA A 46 9.13 15.21 11.17
C ALA A 46 10.54 15.29 11.80
N VAL A 47 11.58 15.40 10.95
CA VAL A 47 13.00 15.48 11.33
C VAL A 47 13.63 16.83 10.95
N GLY A 48 12.89 17.73 10.28
CA GLY A 48 13.36 19.05 9.87
C GLY A 48 13.35 20.04 11.03
N ALA A 49 14.28 20.99 11.04
CA ALA A 49 14.40 22.01 12.09
C ALA A 49 13.15 22.92 12.24
N THR A 50 12.34 23.05 11.18
CA THR A 50 11.10 23.87 11.15
C THR A 50 9.84 23.04 11.20
N ASP A 51 9.95 21.74 11.43
CA ASP A 51 8.85 20.80 11.48
C ASP A 51 8.75 20.17 12.87
N ASP A 52 7.57 19.66 13.22
CA ASP A 52 7.36 18.84 14.41
C ASP A 52 6.32 17.75 14.19
N VAL A 53 6.28 16.80 15.11
CA VAL A 53 5.36 15.66 15.08
C VAL A 53 3.90 16.12 15.09
N ALA A 54 3.56 17.19 15.81
CA ALA A 54 2.17 17.66 15.92
C ALA A 54 1.65 18.20 14.57
N LEU A 55 2.50 18.89 13.80
CA LEU A 55 2.17 19.33 12.44
C LEU A 55 1.95 18.13 11.49
N HIS A 56 2.78 17.09 11.58
CA HIS A 56 2.60 15.88 10.77
C HIS A 56 1.33 15.11 11.18
N VAL A 57 1.01 15.04 12.47
CA VAL A 57 -0.25 14.47 12.98
C VAL A 57 -1.44 15.25 12.42
N ALA A 58 -1.41 16.59 12.47
CA ALA A 58 -2.48 17.43 11.96
C ALA A 58 -2.73 17.21 10.45
N ASP A 59 -1.66 17.20 9.64
CA ASP A 59 -1.75 16.93 8.20
C ASP A 59 -2.33 15.53 7.91
N THR A 60 -1.94 14.52 8.71
CA THR A 60 -2.45 13.14 8.57
C THR A 60 -3.94 13.05 8.89
N LEU A 61 -4.38 13.67 10.00
CA LEU A 61 -5.79 13.73 10.38
C LEU A 61 -6.65 14.46 9.34
N ALA A 62 -6.15 15.58 8.81
CA ALA A 62 -6.82 16.33 7.76
C ALA A 62 -6.98 15.50 6.47
N ALA A 63 -5.92 14.82 6.02
CA ALA A 63 -5.96 13.97 4.83
C ALA A 63 -6.93 12.80 4.97
N GLY A 64 -7.06 12.21 6.17
CA GLY A 64 -7.92 11.05 6.43
C GLY A 64 -9.41 11.32 6.47
N ALA A 65 -9.83 12.56 6.18
CA ALA A 65 -11.22 12.98 6.02
C ALA A 65 -12.13 12.66 7.24
N GLY A 66 -11.59 12.80 8.46
CA GLY A 66 -12.30 12.62 9.72
C GLY A 66 -12.48 11.16 10.17
N LEU A 67 -11.88 10.18 9.48
CA LEU A 67 -11.98 8.76 9.80
C LEU A 67 -10.68 8.13 10.32
N CYS A 68 -9.63 8.92 10.53
CA CYS A 68 -8.45 8.45 11.25
C CYS A 68 -8.77 8.17 12.72
N GLU A 69 -8.05 7.23 13.32
CA GLU A 69 -8.03 7.04 14.77
C GLU A 69 -6.93 7.91 15.39
N PRO A 70 -7.25 8.97 16.15
CA PRO A 70 -6.24 9.94 16.61
C PRO A 70 -5.11 9.32 17.41
N GLU A 71 -5.39 8.30 18.22
CA GLU A 71 -4.36 7.59 19.01
C GLU A 71 -3.41 6.79 18.11
N ALA A 72 -3.93 6.14 17.06
CA ALA A 72 -3.11 5.44 16.09
C ALA A 72 -2.23 6.41 15.29
N VAL A 73 -2.79 7.55 14.86
CA VAL A 73 -2.04 8.62 14.19
C VAL A 73 -0.92 9.14 15.08
N ALA A 74 -1.23 9.54 16.32
CA ALA A 74 -0.23 10.07 17.24
C ALA A 74 0.91 9.08 17.52
N ARG A 75 0.57 7.80 17.70
CA ARG A 75 1.54 6.72 17.95
C ARG A 75 2.44 6.47 16.75
N ILE A 76 1.86 6.29 15.54
CA ILE A 76 2.63 5.93 14.34
C ILE A 76 3.45 7.12 13.86
N ILE A 77 2.85 8.30 13.74
CA ILE A 77 3.55 9.51 13.31
C ILE A 77 4.61 9.92 14.32
N GLY A 78 4.31 9.82 15.63
CA GLY A 78 5.25 10.14 16.71
C GLY A 78 6.51 9.29 16.71
N ALA A 79 6.44 8.05 16.22
CA ALA A 79 7.60 7.17 16.09
C ALA A 79 8.48 7.46 14.85
N GLY A 80 8.03 8.35 13.95
CA GLY A 80 8.73 8.66 12.71
C GLY A 80 10.19 9.08 12.86
N PRO A 81 10.52 10.07 13.70
CA PRO A 81 11.92 10.49 13.89
C PRO A 81 12.83 9.36 14.37
N ALA A 82 12.42 8.56 15.35
CA ALA A 82 13.19 7.41 15.85
C ALA A 82 13.34 6.30 14.79
N LEU A 83 12.33 6.11 13.93
CA LEU A 83 12.43 5.20 12.80
C LEU A 83 13.52 5.63 11.82
N VAL A 84 13.63 6.92 11.50
CA VAL A 84 14.69 7.42 10.59
C VAL A 84 16.07 7.07 11.13
N GLU A 85 16.32 7.27 12.43
CA GLU A 85 17.58 6.86 13.05
C GLU A 85 17.81 5.35 12.96
N THR A 86 16.76 4.57 13.17
CA THR A 86 16.83 3.10 13.05
C THR A 86 17.17 2.68 11.63
N LEU A 87 16.54 3.26 10.61
CA LEU A 87 16.82 2.96 9.21
C LEU A 87 18.26 3.35 8.81
N LEU A 88 18.77 4.48 9.30
CA LEU A 88 20.17 4.87 9.11
C LEU A 88 21.12 3.82 9.72
N ARG A 89 20.85 3.36 10.96
CA ARG A 89 21.63 2.27 11.59
C ARG A 89 21.55 0.94 10.84
N LEU A 90 20.41 0.66 10.19
CA LEU A 90 20.22 -0.52 9.35
C LEU A 90 20.88 -0.39 7.97
N GLY A 91 21.46 0.78 7.65
CA GLY A 91 22.24 1.02 6.44
C GLY A 91 21.43 1.55 5.26
N VAL A 92 20.26 2.15 5.51
CA VAL A 92 19.51 2.94 4.52
C VAL A 92 20.25 4.25 4.27
N ARG A 93 20.42 4.62 3.01
CA ARG A 93 21.12 5.82 2.57
C ARG A 93 20.13 6.82 2.00
N PHE A 94 19.67 7.73 2.85
CA PHE A 94 18.84 8.84 2.40
C PHE A 94 19.68 9.94 1.73
N ASP A 95 19.06 10.66 0.81
CA ASP A 95 19.66 11.80 0.12
C ASP A 95 20.00 12.89 1.13
N ARG A 96 21.10 13.64 0.87
CA ARG A 96 21.63 14.68 1.76
C ARG A 96 21.78 16.01 1.05
N HIS A 97 21.65 17.08 1.83
CA HIS A 97 22.02 18.41 1.42
C HIS A 97 23.02 18.97 2.46
N GLY A 98 24.29 19.13 2.05
CA GLY A 98 25.36 19.35 3.01
C GLY A 98 25.47 18.20 4.02
N ASP A 99 25.58 18.51 5.29
CA ASP A 99 25.67 17.51 6.37
C ASP A 99 24.28 16.99 6.82
N GLY A 100 23.18 17.63 6.38
CA GLY A 100 21.81 17.28 6.78
C GLY A 100 21.13 16.31 5.81
N LEU A 101 19.97 15.77 6.22
CA LEU A 101 19.06 15.02 5.36
C LEU A 101 18.36 15.99 4.40
N ALA A 102 18.25 15.61 3.13
CA ALA A 102 17.45 16.36 2.16
C ALA A 102 15.97 16.06 2.38
N LEU A 103 15.16 17.10 2.59
CA LEU A 103 13.73 16.99 2.85
C LEU A 103 12.92 17.60 1.71
N GLY A 104 12.02 16.80 1.12
CA GLY A 104 11.07 17.22 0.11
C GLY A 104 9.73 17.64 0.70
N LEU A 105 8.95 18.35 -0.11
CA LEU A 105 7.55 18.68 0.16
C LEU A 105 6.65 17.95 -0.86
N GLU A 106 5.64 17.23 -0.36
CA GLU A 106 4.58 16.65 -1.18
C GLU A 106 3.24 17.32 -0.85
N ALA A 107 2.26 17.16 -1.74
CA ALA A 107 0.93 17.74 -1.57
C ALA A 107 0.28 17.32 -0.25
N ALA A 108 -0.51 18.23 0.32
CA ALA A 108 -1.18 18.09 1.61
C ALA A 108 -0.25 17.99 2.84
N HIS A 109 1.07 18.20 2.68
CA HIS A 109 1.99 18.41 3.79
C HIS A 109 2.23 19.89 4.02
N ALA A 110 2.11 20.34 5.27
CA ALA A 110 2.36 21.74 5.65
C ALA A 110 3.86 22.09 5.72
N ARG A 111 4.75 21.09 5.77
CA ARG A 111 6.20 21.26 5.94
C ARG A 111 7.00 20.26 5.10
N PRO A 112 8.21 20.62 4.65
CA PRO A 112 9.15 19.66 4.05
C PRO A 112 9.55 18.61 5.08
N ARG A 113 9.15 17.35 4.85
CA ARG A 113 9.45 16.21 5.75
C ARG A 113 9.66 14.90 5.01
N ILE A 114 9.67 14.91 3.69
CA ILE A 114 9.77 13.71 2.89
C ILE A 114 11.24 13.37 2.65
N LEU A 115 11.70 12.27 3.22
CA LEU A 115 13.03 11.74 2.97
C LEU A 115 13.02 10.92 1.70
N HIS A 116 13.97 11.18 0.81
CA HIS A 116 14.18 10.44 -0.43
C HIS A 116 15.50 9.67 -0.39
N ALA A 117 15.64 8.69 -1.26
CA ALA A 117 16.88 8.00 -1.51
C ALA A 117 17.07 7.79 -3.01
N ASN A 118 18.26 8.09 -3.51
CA ASN A 118 18.60 8.04 -4.93
C ASN A 118 17.59 8.80 -5.81
N GLY A 119 17.13 9.97 -5.34
CA GLY A 119 16.12 10.81 -5.98
C GLY A 119 14.69 10.30 -5.79
N ASP A 120 14.28 9.30 -6.54
CA ASP A 120 12.93 8.73 -6.58
C ASP A 120 12.91 7.20 -6.43
N GLN A 121 13.83 6.63 -5.60
CA GLN A 121 13.98 5.20 -5.40
C GLN A 121 14.02 4.80 -3.90
N THR A 122 13.29 5.54 -3.06
CA THR A 122 13.33 5.37 -1.60
C THR A 122 12.99 3.95 -1.17
N GLY A 123 11.93 3.37 -1.75
CA GLY A 123 11.53 2.00 -1.44
C GLY A 123 12.59 0.96 -1.82
N ALA A 124 13.21 1.10 -3.00
CA ALA A 124 14.27 0.20 -3.45
C ALA A 124 15.49 0.24 -2.52
N GLU A 125 15.90 1.43 -2.06
CA GLU A 125 17.02 1.58 -1.12
C GLU A 125 16.70 1.00 0.25
N MET A 126 15.50 1.26 0.80
CA MET A 126 15.07 0.64 2.05
C MET A 126 15.09 -0.89 1.94
N MET A 127 14.53 -1.44 0.87
CA MET A 127 14.51 -2.88 0.64
C MET A 127 15.91 -3.46 0.50
N ARG A 128 16.83 -2.78 -0.21
CA ARG A 128 18.24 -3.18 -0.31
C ARG A 128 18.88 -3.36 1.06
N ALA A 129 18.74 -2.35 1.93
CA ALA A 129 19.34 -2.35 3.26
C ALA A 129 18.70 -3.42 4.15
N LEU A 130 17.39 -3.51 4.20
CA LEU A 130 16.65 -4.46 5.04
C LEU A 130 16.91 -5.91 4.61
N ILE A 131 16.90 -6.22 3.32
CA ILE A 131 17.21 -7.56 2.79
C ILE A 131 18.65 -7.98 3.17
N ALA A 132 19.61 -7.07 3.04
CA ALA A 132 21.00 -7.35 3.43
C ALA A 132 21.10 -7.69 4.93
N LYS A 133 20.38 -6.93 5.79
CA LYS A 133 20.38 -7.16 7.23
C LYS A 133 19.67 -8.47 7.61
N VAL A 134 18.51 -8.76 6.99
CA VAL A 134 17.78 -10.03 7.19
C VAL A 134 18.65 -11.23 6.83
N ARG A 135 19.33 -11.21 5.67
CA ARG A 135 20.24 -12.28 5.24
C ARG A 135 21.44 -12.47 6.18
N ALA A 136 21.88 -11.40 6.84
CA ALA A 136 22.96 -11.45 7.81
C ALA A 136 22.51 -11.86 9.23
N THR A 137 21.20 -12.11 9.46
CA THR A 137 20.66 -12.47 10.78
C THR A 137 20.37 -13.97 10.86
N PRO A 138 21.19 -14.77 11.61
CA PRO A 138 21.10 -16.24 11.59
C PRO A 138 19.79 -16.84 12.08
N SER A 139 19.00 -16.09 12.87
CA SER A 139 17.70 -16.54 13.38
C SER A 139 16.56 -16.40 12.37
N ILE A 140 16.82 -15.80 11.19
CA ILE A 140 15.80 -15.58 10.15
C ILE A 140 16.06 -16.53 8.99
N THR A 141 15.06 -17.32 8.64
CA THR A 141 15.06 -18.21 7.48
C THR A 141 14.09 -17.67 6.42
N ILE A 142 14.51 -17.64 5.17
CA ILE A 142 13.64 -17.31 4.04
C ILE A 142 13.21 -18.63 3.40
N PHE A 143 11.92 -18.82 3.23
CA PHE A 143 11.34 -20.02 2.62
C PHE A 143 10.45 -19.62 1.44
N GLU A 144 10.83 -20.06 0.25
CA GLU A 144 10.10 -19.75 -0.98
C GLU A 144 8.86 -20.66 -1.07
N ALA A 145 7.70 -20.10 -0.72
CA ALA A 145 6.42 -20.78 -0.78
C ALA A 145 5.29 -19.75 -0.79
N THR A 146 4.13 -20.13 -1.33
CA THR A 146 2.93 -19.33 -1.33
C THR A 146 2.00 -19.79 -0.22
N ALA A 147 1.71 -18.95 0.77
CA ALA A 147 0.72 -19.24 1.81
C ALA A 147 -0.68 -19.37 1.17
N ARG A 148 -1.40 -20.44 1.53
CA ARG A 148 -2.71 -20.77 0.95
C ARG A 148 -3.82 -20.82 2.00
N LYS A 149 -3.49 -21.06 3.27
CA LYS A 149 -4.44 -21.09 4.39
C LYS A 149 -3.74 -20.85 5.71
N ILE A 150 -4.38 -20.08 6.61
CA ILE A 150 -3.99 -20.02 8.01
C ILE A 150 -4.70 -21.17 8.72
N LEU A 151 -3.95 -21.97 9.43
CA LEU A 151 -4.51 -23.10 10.17
C LEU A 151 -4.85 -22.64 11.58
N VAL A 152 -6.13 -22.68 11.93
CA VAL A 152 -6.67 -22.23 13.22
C VAL A 152 -7.26 -23.43 13.95
N GLY A 153 -6.92 -23.60 15.21
CA GLY A 153 -7.52 -24.58 16.14
C GLY A 153 -8.26 -23.86 17.26
N ASP A 154 -8.70 -24.61 18.25
CA ASP A 154 -9.51 -24.10 19.37
C ASP A 154 -8.86 -22.96 20.16
N ASN A 155 -7.52 -22.92 20.19
CA ASN A 155 -6.74 -21.93 20.94
C ASN A 155 -6.00 -20.92 20.04
N GLY A 156 -6.47 -20.70 18.82
CA GLY A 156 -5.89 -19.77 17.85
C GLY A 156 -5.05 -20.44 16.77
N VAL A 157 -4.11 -19.67 16.20
CA VAL A 157 -3.27 -20.11 15.09
C VAL A 157 -2.41 -21.30 15.49
N THR A 158 -2.33 -22.26 14.58
CA THR A 158 -1.58 -23.50 14.77
C THR A 158 -0.56 -23.72 13.64
N GLY A 159 -0.67 -22.99 12.51
CA GLY A 159 0.27 -23.06 11.40
C GLY A 159 -0.22 -22.39 10.13
N VAL A 160 0.51 -22.67 9.06
CA VAL A 160 0.22 -22.20 7.71
C VAL A 160 0.28 -23.40 6.76
N LEU A 161 -0.74 -23.56 5.93
CA LEU A 161 -0.68 -24.41 4.74
C LEU A 161 -0.13 -23.57 3.59
N ALA A 162 0.98 -24.01 3.01
CA ALA A 162 1.65 -23.33 1.90
C ALA A 162 1.77 -24.25 0.68
N ALA A 163 1.95 -23.65 -0.48
CA ALA A 163 2.26 -24.34 -1.72
C ALA A 163 3.72 -24.08 -2.11
N VAL A 164 4.45 -25.15 -2.47
CA VAL A 164 5.74 -25.12 -3.15
C VAL A 164 5.53 -25.80 -4.50
N GLY A 165 5.44 -25.03 -5.57
CA GLY A 165 4.85 -25.52 -6.81
C GLY A 165 3.42 -25.99 -6.57
N ASP A 166 3.13 -27.24 -6.93
CA ASP A 166 1.81 -27.86 -6.73
C ASP A 166 1.70 -28.69 -5.42
N GLU A 167 2.78 -28.74 -4.64
CA GLU A 167 2.81 -29.52 -3.41
C GLU A 167 2.30 -28.72 -2.21
N ALA A 168 1.46 -29.36 -1.40
CA ALA A 168 0.95 -28.80 -0.14
C ALA A 168 1.92 -29.10 1.02
N ILE A 169 2.36 -28.06 1.71
CA ILE A 169 3.23 -28.18 2.89
C ILE A 169 2.57 -27.48 4.07
N ALA A 170 2.36 -28.23 5.18
CA ALA A 170 1.91 -27.65 6.43
C ALA A 170 3.10 -27.23 7.29
N LEU A 171 3.18 -25.97 7.65
CA LEU A 171 4.22 -25.38 8.48
C LEU A 171 3.67 -25.06 9.85
N PRO A 172 4.09 -25.75 10.92
CA PRO A 172 3.60 -25.49 12.27
C PRO A 172 4.08 -24.12 12.78
N ALA A 173 3.16 -23.34 13.33
CA ALA A 173 3.46 -22.07 13.99
C ALA A 173 2.32 -21.67 14.92
N ASP A 174 2.66 -21.17 16.09
CA ASP A 174 1.73 -20.61 17.06
C ASP A 174 1.49 -19.10 16.87
N ARG A 175 2.26 -18.48 15.97
CA ARG A 175 2.20 -17.05 15.61
C ARG A 175 2.49 -16.86 14.14
N VAL A 176 1.57 -16.17 13.47
CA VAL A 176 1.66 -15.85 12.04
C VAL A 176 1.39 -14.36 11.86
N LEU A 177 2.26 -13.67 11.12
CA LEU A 177 2.12 -12.27 10.75
C LEU A 177 1.86 -12.15 9.25
N LEU A 178 0.78 -11.46 8.89
CA LEU A 178 0.44 -11.09 7.52
C LEU A 178 1.10 -9.74 7.18
N THR A 179 1.95 -9.70 6.14
CA THR A 179 2.60 -8.50 5.60
C THR A 179 2.58 -8.51 4.08
N THR A 180 1.47 -8.94 3.52
CA THR A 180 1.31 -9.32 2.11
C THR A 180 0.98 -8.17 1.18
N GLY A 181 0.89 -6.94 1.68
CA GLY A 181 0.52 -5.76 0.89
C GLY A 181 -0.98 -5.68 0.61
N GLY A 182 -1.35 -4.88 -0.39
CA GLY A 182 -2.72 -4.47 -0.67
C GLY A 182 -3.42 -5.26 -1.78
N ILE A 183 -4.36 -4.57 -2.44
CA ILE A 183 -5.33 -5.15 -3.39
C ILE A 183 -5.27 -4.55 -4.80
N GLY A 184 -4.29 -3.70 -5.11
CA GLY A 184 -4.26 -2.95 -6.38
C GLY A 184 -4.33 -3.85 -7.61
N GLY A 185 -3.78 -5.06 -7.56
CA GLY A 185 -3.85 -6.07 -8.62
C GLY A 185 -5.25 -6.65 -8.89
N LEU A 186 -6.27 -6.28 -8.12
CA LEU A 186 -7.68 -6.55 -8.43
C LEU A 186 -8.27 -5.55 -9.44
N PHE A 187 -7.50 -4.57 -9.91
CA PHE A 187 -7.93 -3.57 -10.88
C PHE A 187 -7.19 -3.73 -12.20
N LEU A 188 -7.83 -3.30 -13.31
CA LEU A 188 -7.21 -3.29 -14.65
C LEU A 188 -6.03 -2.31 -14.72
N HIS A 189 -6.11 -1.20 -13.98
CA HIS A 189 -5.07 -0.19 -13.92
C HIS A 189 -4.63 0.00 -12.47
N THR A 190 -3.39 -0.33 -12.20
CA THR A 190 -2.81 -0.24 -10.86
C THR A 190 -1.36 0.23 -10.94
N THR A 191 -0.88 0.90 -9.90
CA THR A 191 0.55 1.20 -9.70
C THR A 191 1.25 0.13 -8.86
N ASN A 192 0.53 -0.92 -8.46
CA ASN A 192 1.06 -2.04 -7.70
C ASN A 192 1.47 -3.19 -8.62
N PRO A 193 2.26 -4.17 -8.13
CA PRO A 193 2.44 -5.43 -8.82
C PRO A 193 1.09 -6.11 -9.08
N GLU A 194 0.92 -6.75 -10.24
CA GLU A 194 -0.31 -7.48 -10.58
C GLU A 194 -0.62 -8.62 -9.60
N SER A 195 0.38 -9.11 -8.89
CA SER A 195 0.26 -10.11 -7.85
C SER A 195 -0.30 -9.58 -6.52
N ALA A 196 -0.39 -8.25 -6.35
CA ALA A 196 -0.96 -7.63 -5.14
C ALA A 196 -2.50 -7.69 -5.16
N ILE A 197 -3.06 -8.88 -5.04
CA ILE A 197 -4.51 -9.17 -5.19
C ILE A 197 -5.23 -9.36 -3.84
N GLY A 198 -4.61 -8.96 -2.71
CA GLY A 198 -5.23 -9.08 -1.39
C GLY A 198 -5.10 -10.47 -0.76
N GLN A 199 -4.05 -11.22 -1.08
CA GLN A 199 -3.85 -12.58 -0.55
C GLN A 199 -3.93 -12.66 0.97
N GLY A 200 -3.33 -11.71 1.70
CA GLY A 200 -3.42 -11.69 3.17
C GLY A 200 -4.81 -11.40 3.70
N LEU A 201 -5.60 -10.57 2.98
CA LEU A 201 -7.00 -10.35 3.32
C LEU A 201 -7.83 -11.62 3.12
N MET A 202 -7.60 -12.36 2.04
CA MET A 202 -8.26 -13.65 1.80
C MET A 202 -7.90 -14.67 2.89
N LEU A 203 -6.62 -14.74 3.27
CA LEU A 203 -6.15 -15.62 4.36
C LEU A 203 -6.77 -15.23 5.70
N ALA A 204 -6.84 -13.95 6.02
CA ALA A 204 -7.44 -13.43 7.24
C ALA A 204 -8.96 -13.69 7.28
N MET A 205 -9.64 -13.47 6.16
CA MET A 205 -11.09 -13.73 6.01
C MET A 205 -11.43 -15.21 6.18
N ASP A 206 -10.66 -16.11 5.56
CA ASP A 206 -10.82 -17.57 5.71
C ASP A 206 -10.56 -18.03 7.16
N ALA A 207 -9.64 -17.36 7.87
CA ALA A 207 -9.37 -17.60 9.28
C ALA A 207 -10.42 -16.99 10.23
N GLY A 208 -11.37 -16.20 9.73
CA GLY A 208 -12.41 -15.54 10.53
C GLY A 208 -11.95 -14.26 11.23
N ALA A 209 -10.85 -13.63 10.78
CA ALA A 209 -10.39 -12.36 11.33
C ALA A 209 -11.31 -11.21 10.93
N ALA A 210 -11.48 -10.23 11.82
CA ALA A 210 -12.25 -9.02 11.55
C ALA A 210 -11.57 -8.15 10.47
N LEU A 211 -12.36 -7.70 9.49
CA LEU A 211 -11.96 -6.77 8.44
C LEU A 211 -12.78 -5.49 8.55
N ALA A 212 -12.21 -4.34 8.18
CA ALA A 212 -12.91 -3.06 8.17
C ALA A 212 -12.41 -2.12 7.07
N ASP A 213 -13.27 -1.14 6.72
CA ASP A 213 -12.93 -0.02 5.81
C ASP A 213 -12.51 -0.47 4.41
N LEU A 214 -12.99 -1.65 3.94
CA LEU A 214 -12.56 -2.28 2.69
C LEU A 214 -12.88 -1.46 1.44
N GLU A 215 -13.85 -0.53 1.51
CA GLU A 215 -14.22 0.37 0.43
C GLU A 215 -13.22 1.51 0.19
N PHE A 216 -12.28 1.76 1.12
CA PHE A 216 -11.32 2.85 0.97
C PHE A 216 -10.10 2.43 0.17
N ILE A 217 -10.18 2.68 -1.13
CA ILE A 217 -9.13 2.39 -2.12
C ILE A 217 -8.69 3.72 -2.70
N GLN A 218 -7.43 4.10 -2.44
CA GLN A 218 -6.84 5.32 -3.00
C GLN A 218 -6.41 5.07 -4.44
N PHE A 219 -6.83 5.96 -5.35
CA PHE A 219 -6.34 6.02 -6.72
C PHE A 219 -5.28 7.11 -6.82
N HIS A 220 -4.10 6.76 -7.34
CA HIS A 220 -3.10 7.76 -7.66
C HIS A 220 -3.47 8.44 -8.97
N PRO A 221 -3.47 9.79 -9.03
CA PRO A 221 -3.95 10.50 -10.22
C PRO A 221 -3.03 10.41 -11.43
N THR A 222 -1.75 10.12 -11.25
CA THR A 222 -0.70 10.22 -12.26
C THR A 222 0.07 8.91 -12.45
N ALA A 223 -0.62 7.80 -12.75
CA ALA A 223 0.02 6.64 -13.35
C ALA A 223 0.27 6.92 -14.84
N LEU A 224 1.43 6.51 -15.36
CA LEU A 224 1.76 6.65 -16.77
C LEU A 224 0.76 5.87 -17.63
N ASP A 225 0.05 6.55 -18.54
CA ASP A 225 -0.98 5.94 -19.38
C ASP A 225 -0.34 5.26 -20.61
N VAL A 226 0.08 4.02 -20.40
CA VAL A 226 0.71 3.15 -21.40
C VAL A 226 0.06 1.78 -21.34
N PRO A 227 0.18 0.95 -22.42
CA PRO A 227 -0.33 -0.43 -22.37
C PRO A 227 0.26 -1.23 -21.22
N GLY A 228 -0.60 -1.99 -20.52
CA GLY A 228 -0.23 -2.84 -19.38
C GLY A 228 -1.21 -2.72 -18.21
N ALA A 229 -1.21 -3.68 -17.31
CA ALA A 229 -2.06 -3.66 -16.12
C ALA A 229 -1.35 -2.97 -14.94
N SER A 230 -0.07 -3.25 -14.70
CA SER A 230 0.76 -2.52 -13.74
C SER A 230 1.37 -1.31 -14.43
N LEU A 231 0.80 -0.13 -14.14
CA LEU A 231 1.21 1.15 -14.73
C LEU A 231 2.34 1.78 -13.90
N PRO A 232 3.41 2.23 -14.54
CA PRO A 232 4.46 2.95 -13.83
C PRO A 232 3.92 4.21 -13.16
N LEU A 233 4.36 4.49 -11.96
CA LEU A 233 3.97 5.69 -11.23
C LEU A 233 4.77 6.91 -11.74
N ILE A 234 4.08 8.02 -11.97
CA ILE A 234 4.68 9.37 -12.01
C ILE A 234 4.43 9.99 -10.64
N SER A 235 5.47 10.04 -9.81
CA SER A 235 5.37 10.47 -8.42
C SER A 235 4.75 11.85 -8.27
N GLU A 236 4.07 12.05 -7.15
CA GLU A 236 3.51 13.34 -6.75
C GLU A 236 4.56 14.45 -6.62
N ALA A 237 5.81 14.08 -6.31
CA ALA A 237 6.92 15.01 -6.25
C ALA A 237 7.14 15.78 -7.57
N VAL A 238 6.77 15.20 -8.72
CA VAL A 238 6.84 15.90 -10.03
C VAL A 238 5.89 17.10 -10.06
N ARG A 239 4.69 16.98 -9.47
CA ARG A 239 3.76 18.11 -9.30
C ARG A 239 4.27 19.10 -8.25
N GLY A 240 4.88 18.62 -7.19
CA GLY A 240 5.56 19.46 -6.19
C GLY A 240 6.67 20.33 -6.75
N GLU A 241 7.33 19.87 -7.81
CA GLU A 241 8.36 20.64 -8.56
C GLU A 241 7.77 21.52 -9.70
N GLY A 242 6.43 21.64 -9.78
CA GLY A 242 5.75 22.61 -10.65
C GLY A 242 5.09 22.04 -11.90
N ALA A 243 5.09 20.72 -12.12
CA ALA A 243 4.36 20.14 -13.25
C ALA A 243 2.84 20.32 -13.09
N ARG A 244 2.12 20.55 -14.19
CA ARG A 244 0.70 20.87 -14.23
C ARG A 244 -0.10 19.93 -15.11
N PHE A 245 -1.38 19.74 -14.77
CA PHE A 245 -2.31 18.97 -15.61
C PHE A 245 -2.80 19.77 -16.81
N VAL A 246 -2.60 19.23 -18.00
CA VAL A 246 -3.11 19.78 -19.26
C VAL A 246 -3.88 18.73 -20.04
N ASP A 247 -4.78 19.18 -20.92
CA ASP A 247 -5.49 18.32 -21.87
C ASP A 247 -4.68 18.13 -23.17
N GLU A 248 -5.26 17.45 -24.17
CA GLU A 248 -4.65 17.21 -25.48
C GLU A 248 -4.39 18.48 -26.29
N THR A 249 -5.02 19.59 -25.93
CA THR A 249 -4.79 20.91 -26.58
C THR A 249 -3.68 21.70 -25.89
N GLY A 250 -3.21 21.23 -24.73
CA GLY A 250 -2.30 21.94 -23.84
C GLY A 250 -3.00 22.91 -22.89
N ALA A 251 -4.33 22.92 -22.84
CA ALA A 251 -5.08 23.77 -21.94
C ALA A 251 -5.05 23.23 -20.50
N TYR A 252 -4.81 24.12 -19.55
CA TYR A 252 -4.80 23.83 -18.13
C TYR A 252 -6.23 23.69 -17.59
N PHE A 253 -6.56 22.59 -16.92
CA PHE A 253 -7.92 22.32 -16.45
C PHE A 253 -8.11 22.19 -14.93
N MET A 254 -7.03 22.15 -14.13
CA MET A 254 -7.10 21.95 -12.68
C MET A 254 -7.35 23.22 -11.85
N ALA A 255 -7.37 24.40 -12.46
CA ALA A 255 -7.69 25.69 -11.81
C ALA A 255 -6.94 25.93 -10.46
N GLY A 256 -5.64 25.58 -10.38
CA GLY A 256 -4.80 25.76 -9.18
C GLY A 256 -4.84 24.58 -8.20
N GLY A 257 -5.51 23.49 -8.53
CA GLY A 257 -5.67 22.33 -7.67
C GLY A 257 -4.69 21.17 -7.88
N ASP A 258 -3.57 21.36 -8.59
CA ASP A 258 -2.58 20.29 -8.86
C ASP A 258 -2.00 19.67 -7.58
N LEU A 259 -1.93 20.43 -6.49
CA LEU A 259 -1.45 19.99 -5.17
C LEU A 259 -2.59 19.70 -4.18
N ALA A 260 -3.84 19.60 -4.65
CA ALA A 260 -4.95 19.16 -3.81
C ALA A 260 -4.77 17.68 -3.36
N PRO A 261 -5.51 17.22 -2.33
CA PRO A 261 -5.50 15.83 -1.90
C PRO A 261 -5.73 14.85 -3.06
N ARG A 262 -5.10 13.68 -3.02
CA ARG A 262 -5.09 12.69 -4.11
C ARG A 262 -6.47 12.30 -4.61
N ASP A 263 -7.43 12.14 -3.71
CA ASP A 263 -8.82 11.78 -4.05
C ASP A 263 -9.50 12.89 -4.87
N VAL A 264 -9.23 14.16 -4.56
CA VAL A 264 -9.74 15.32 -5.31
C VAL A 264 -9.15 15.34 -6.72
N VAL A 265 -7.83 15.24 -6.82
CA VAL A 265 -7.12 15.24 -8.11
C VAL A 265 -7.52 14.03 -8.96
N ALA A 266 -7.59 12.84 -8.36
CA ALA A 266 -7.98 11.63 -9.09
C ALA A 266 -9.41 11.73 -9.66
N ARG A 267 -10.35 12.32 -8.92
CA ARG A 267 -11.72 12.59 -9.43
C ARG A 267 -11.73 13.58 -10.58
N ALA A 268 -10.95 14.67 -10.49
CA ALA A 268 -10.89 15.67 -11.56
C ALA A 268 -10.28 15.08 -12.85
N VAL A 269 -9.18 14.35 -12.74
CA VAL A 269 -8.55 13.66 -13.87
C VAL A 269 -9.50 12.60 -14.46
N PHE A 270 -10.18 11.81 -13.61
CA PHE A 270 -11.14 10.81 -14.06
C PHE A 270 -12.33 11.46 -14.80
N ALA A 271 -12.88 12.55 -14.27
CA ALA A 271 -13.99 13.26 -14.91
C ALA A 271 -13.60 13.81 -16.29
N HIS A 272 -12.37 14.33 -16.42
CA HIS A 272 -11.85 14.86 -17.68
C HIS A 272 -11.68 13.75 -18.75
N LEU A 273 -11.14 12.59 -18.35
CA LEU A 273 -11.06 11.40 -19.20
C LEU A 273 -12.45 10.89 -19.60
N GLN A 274 -13.44 10.88 -18.68
CA GLN A 274 -14.81 10.45 -18.98
C GLN A 274 -15.53 11.41 -19.95
N ALA A 275 -15.13 12.69 -19.99
CA ALA A 275 -15.63 13.67 -20.97
C ALA A 275 -15.00 13.47 -22.36
N GLY A 276 -14.10 12.52 -22.55
CA GLY A 276 -13.47 12.17 -23.82
C GLY A 276 -12.17 12.92 -24.10
N HIS A 277 -11.62 13.63 -23.12
CA HIS A 277 -10.34 14.34 -23.24
C HIS A 277 -9.14 13.48 -22.87
N GLY A 278 -7.99 13.73 -23.47
CA GLY A 278 -6.70 13.24 -23.00
C GLY A 278 -6.25 13.98 -21.74
N VAL A 279 -5.48 13.33 -20.87
CA VAL A 279 -4.90 13.99 -19.70
C VAL A 279 -3.40 13.77 -19.67
N PHE A 280 -2.67 14.85 -19.48
CA PHE A 280 -1.22 14.86 -19.46
C PHE A 280 -0.69 15.67 -18.28
N LEU A 281 0.50 15.28 -17.80
CA LEU A 281 1.28 16.04 -16.83
C LEU A 281 2.39 16.78 -17.57
N ASP A 282 2.31 18.09 -17.64
CA ASP A 282 3.30 18.95 -18.30
C ASP A 282 4.43 19.34 -17.34
N ALA A 283 5.59 18.74 -17.55
CA ALA A 283 6.80 18.98 -16.77
C ALA A 283 7.89 19.70 -17.60
N ARG A 284 7.58 20.19 -18.82
CA ARG A 284 8.57 20.79 -19.75
C ARG A 284 9.32 21.97 -19.18
N GLU A 285 8.74 22.74 -18.26
CA GLU A 285 9.41 23.85 -17.57
C GLU A 285 10.64 23.41 -16.75
N MET A 286 10.71 22.14 -16.35
CA MET A 286 11.87 21.58 -15.67
C MET A 286 13.05 21.35 -16.63
N GLY A 287 12.79 21.12 -17.92
CA GLY A 287 13.81 20.86 -18.94
C GLY A 287 14.78 19.75 -18.53
N VAL A 288 16.06 19.96 -18.72
CA VAL A 288 17.12 18.99 -18.40
C VAL A 288 17.22 18.64 -16.91
N ARG A 289 16.67 19.47 -16.02
CA ARG A 289 16.67 19.20 -14.57
C ARG A 289 15.76 18.01 -14.21
N PHE A 290 14.78 17.68 -15.06
CA PHE A 290 13.85 16.59 -14.81
C PHE A 290 14.56 15.25 -14.58
N ALA A 291 15.46 14.88 -15.50
CA ALA A 291 16.19 13.61 -15.41
C ALA A 291 17.16 13.55 -14.21
N ALA A 292 17.73 14.70 -13.84
CA ALA A 292 18.60 14.77 -12.65
C ALA A 292 17.82 14.62 -11.33
N ARG A 293 16.60 15.19 -11.28
CA ARG A 293 15.76 15.16 -10.08
C ARG A 293 14.95 13.86 -9.93
N PHE A 294 14.52 13.27 -11.07
CA PHE A 294 13.68 12.08 -11.14
C PHE A 294 14.27 11.02 -12.09
N PRO A 295 15.42 10.43 -11.76
CA PRO A 295 16.13 9.53 -12.68
C PRO A 295 15.34 8.26 -13.01
N ALA A 296 14.60 7.68 -12.05
CA ALA A 296 13.78 6.50 -12.32
C ALA A 296 12.56 6.83 -13.18
N ILE A 297 11.89 7.97 -12.92
CA ILE A 297 10.74 8.41 -13.73
C ILE A 297 11.21 8.76 -15.16
N ALA A 298 12.34 9.44 -15.31
CA ALA A 298 12.90 9.71 -16.63
C ALA A 298 13.20 8.43 -17.42
N ALA A 299 13.79 7.43 -16.78
CA ALA A 299 14.02 6.12 -17.39
C ALA A 299 12.71 5.38 -17.73
N ILE A 300 11.66 5.51 -16.92
CA ILE A 300 10.32 4.97 -17.20
C ILE A 300 9.73 5.64 -18.45
N CYS A 301 9.73 6.98 -18.52
CA CYS A 301 9.24 7.73 -19.66
C CYS A 301 10.03 7.40 -20.93
N ALA A 302 11.36 7.34 -20.87
CA ALA A 302 12.22 6.99 -22.01
C ALA A 302 11.88 5.59 -22.57
N ARG A 303 11.59 4.59 -21.74
CA ARG A 303 11.14 3.25 -22.19
C ARG A 303 9.79 3.29 -22.92
N ALA A 304 8.96 4.28 -22.59
CA ALA A 304 7.67 4.52 -23.28
C ALA A 304 7.82 5.45 -24.49
N GLY A 305 9.04 5.88 -24.86
CA GLY A 305 9.28 6.80 -25.96
C GLY A 305 8.92 8.25 -25.64
N ILE A 306 8.85 8.62 -24.37
CA ILE A 306 8.44 9.94 -23.87
C ILE A 306 9.67 10.67 -23.31
N ASP A 307 9.91 11.89 -23.75
CA ASP A 307 10.89 12.81 -23.16
C ASP A 307 10.16 13.91 -22.39
N PRO A 308 10.12 13.87 -21.05
CA PRO A 308 9.43 14.86 -20.23
C PRO A 308 9.97 16.31 -20.36
N ALA A 309 11.19 16.48 -20.88
CA ALA A 309 11.75 17.80 -21.12
C ALA A 309 11.15 18.49 -22.35
N THR A 310 10.55 17.72 -23.28
CA THR A 310 10.07 18.24 -24.57
C THR A 310 8.58 18.00 -24.82
N GLN A 311 7.98 17.02 -24.13
CA GLN A 311 6.57 16.68 -24.33
C GLN A 311 5.86 16.35 -23.01
N PRO A 312 4.54 16.63 -22.88
CA PRO A 312 3.77 16.25 -21.70
C PRO A 312 3.65 14.72 -21.53
N ILE A 313 3.60 14.27 -20.29
CA ILE A 313 3.52 12.86 -19.92
C ILE A 313 2.05 12.42 -19.86
N PRO A 314 1.58 11.44 -20.66
CA PRO A 314 0.21 10.95 -20.57
C PRO A 314 -0.02 10.25 -19.24
N VAL A 315 -1.11 10.61 -18.54
CA VAL A 315 -1.41 10.07 -17.22
C VAL A 315 -2.88 9.73 -17.03
N ARG A 316 -3.13 8.79 -16.11
CA ARG A 316 -4.48 8.39 -15.72
C ARG A 316 -4.53 7.99 -14.24
N PRO A 317 -5.72 7.98 -13.59
CA PRO A 317 -5.88 7.40 -12.28
C PRO A 317 -5.70 5.87 -12.31
N ALA A 318 -5.00 5.34 -11.28
CA ALA A 318 -4.81 3.90 -11.11
C ALA A 318 -4.90 3.53 -9.62
N ALA A 319 -5.39 2.32 -9.32
CA ALA A 319 -5.46 1.81 -7.96
C ALA A 319 -4.04 1.76 -7.36
N HIS A 320 -3.89 2.34 -6.15
CA HIS A 320 -2.56 2.63 -5.61
C HIS A 320 -2.34 2.14 -4.20
N TYR A 321 -3.30 2.36 -3.28
CA TYR A 321 -3.18 1.99 -1.88
C TYR A 321 -4.54 1.64 -1.28
N HIS A 322 -4.58 0.60 -0.43
CA HIS A 322 -5.77 0.18 0.30
C HIS A 322 -5.67 0.61 1.77
N MET A 323 -6.57 1.49 2.23
CA MET A 323 -6.57 1.99 3.60
C MET A 323 -7.31 1.07 4.57
N GLY A 324 -8.24 0.26 4.07
CA GLY A 324 -8.91 -0.79 4.80
C GLY A 324 -8.06 -2.04 4.96
N GLY A 325 -8.55 -3.02 5.69
CA GLY A 325 -7.82 -4.27 5.88
C GLY A 325 -8.21 -5.05 7.11
N VAL A 326 -7.30 -5.90 7.57
CA VAL A 326 -7.44 -6.67 8.81
C VAL A 326 -7.38 -5.71 10.00
N VAL A 327 -8.40 -5.74 10.85
CA VAL A 327 -8.44 -4.92 12.08
C VAL A 327 -7.36 -5.39 13.05
N VAL A 328 -6.54 -4.45 13.51
CA VAL A 328 -5.43 -4.74 14.42
C VAL A 328 -5.37 -3.76 15.58
N ASP A 329 -4.80 -4.21 16.70
CA ASP A 329 -4.40 -3.34 17.79
C ASP A 329 -3.02 -2.68 17.55
N ALA A 330 -2.54 -1.90 18.52
CA ALA A 330 -1.24 -1.22 18.44
C ALA A 330 -0.03 -2.15 18.29
N ALA A 331 -0.18 -3.42 18.64
CA ALA A 331 0.85 -4.46 18.53
C ALA A 331 0.67 -5.35 17.29
N GLY A 332 -0.24 -4.98 16.38
CA GLY A 332 -0.56 -5.75 15.18
C GLY A 332 -1.38 -7.03 15.42
N ARG A 333 -1.94 -7.25 16.64
CA ARG A 333 -2.78 -8.41 16.93
C ARG A 333 -4.15 -8.26 16.27
N THR A 334 -4.63 -9.34 15.67
CA THR A 334 -5.99 -9.43 15.09
C THR A 334 -7.00 -9.97 16.11
N SER A 335 -8.25 -10.16 15.68
CA SER A 335 -9.29 -10.83 16.47
C SER A 335 -9.03 -12.34 16.67
N ILE A 336 -8.06 -12.92 15.95
CA ILE A 336 -7.69 -14.34 16.05
C ILE A 336 -6.39 -14.47 16.85
N GLU A 337 -6.43 -15.23 17.93
CA GLU A 337 -5.25 -15.46 18.77
C GLU A 337 -4.09 -16.06 17.97
N GLY A 338 -2.91 -15.45 18.07
CA GLY A 338 -1.72 -15.86 17.34
C GLY A 338 -1.65 -15.36 15.88
N LEU A 339 -2.70 -14.69 15.38
CA LEU A 339 -2.68 -14.02 14.07
C LEU A 339 -2.41 -12.52 14.22
N TYR A 340 -1.46 -12.02 13.43
CA TYR A 340 -1.05 -10.62 13.38
C TYR A 340 -1.13 -10.10 11.96
N ALA A 341 -1.23 -8.77 11.80
CA ALA A 341 -1.10 -8.11 10.50
C ALA A 341 -0.39 -6.76 10.64
N ALA A 342 0.41 -6.39 9.63
CA ALA A 342 1.12 -5.11 9.59
C ALA A 342 1.39 -4.65 8.15
N GLY A 343 1.53 -3.33 7.96
CA GLY A 343 1.61 -2.70 6.64
C GLY A 343 0.24 -2.67 5.96
N GLU A 344 0.22 -2.51 4.65
CA GLU A 344 -1.01 -2.24 3.88
C GLU A 344 -2.12 -3.30 3.99
N VAL A 345 -1.80 -4.53 4.42
CA VAL A 345 -2.83 -5.56 4.68
C VAL A 345 -3.63 -5.27 5.95
N ALA A 346 -3.12 -4.42 6.84
CA ALA A 346 -3.70 -4.10 8.13
C ALA A 346 -4.47 -2.78 8.10
N ARG A 347 -5.62 -2.77 8.74
CA ARG A 347 -6.36 -1.55 9.07
C ARG A 347 -5.89 -1.05 10.42
N THR A 348 -4.93 -0.11 10.42
CA THR A 348 -4.27 0.42 11.62
C THR A 348 -4.99 1.61 12.26
N GLY A 349 -5.92 2.23 11.52
CA GLY A 349 -6.56 3.49 11.90
C GLY A 349 -5.78 4.76 11.51
N LEU A 350 -4.58 4.61 10.91
CA LEU A 350 -3.74 5.74 10.51
C LEU A 350 -4.35 6.58 9.39
N HIS A 351 -4.90 5.94 8.36
CA HIS A 351 -5.18 6.59 7.08
C HIS A 351 -6.61 7.10 6.91
N GLY A 352 -7.54 6.63 7.75
CA GLY A 352 -8.96 6.98 7.58
C GLY A 352 -9.46 6.69 6.17
N ALA A 353 -10.19 7.63 5.58
CA ALA A 353 -10.76 7.48 4.24
C ALA A 353 -9.82 7.87 3.08
N ASN A 354 -8.65 8.45 3.37
CA ASN A 354 -7.69 8.87 2.35
C ASN A 354 -6.30 9.04 2.96
N ARG A 355 -5.30 8.38 2.37
CA ARG A 355 -3.92 8.34 2.88
C ARG A 355 -3.16 9.61 2.52
N LEU A 356 -2.52 10.24 3.50
CA LEU A 356 -1.50 11.26 3.27
C LEU A 356 -0.29 10.65 2.55
N ALA A 357 0.25 11.35 1.57
CA ALA A 357 1.40 10.89 0.78
C ALA A 357 2.59 10.51 1.69
N SER A 358 3.39 9.54 1.28
CA SER A 358 4.63 9.08 1.95
C SER A 358 4.48 8.52 3.38
N ASN A 359 3.25 8.36 3.90
CA ASN A 359 3.00 7.70 5.19
C ASN A 359 3.00 6.15 5.12
N SER A 360 2.93 5.53 3.92
CA SER A 360 2.83 4.07 3.80
C SER A 360 4.10 3.32 4.21
N LEU A 361 5.28 3.83 3.83
CA LEU A 361 6.55 3.21 4.25
C LEU A 361 6.81 3.42 5.74
N LEU A 362 6.41 4.58 6.28
CA LEU A 362 6.44 4.87 7.72
C LEU A 362 5.59 3.85 8.50
N GLU A 363 4.32 3.71 8.13
CA GLU A 363 3.40 2.75 8.74
C GLU A 363 3.94 1.32 8.66
N ALA A 364 4.33 0.90 7.45
CA ALA A 364 4.83 -0.45 7.22
C ALA A 364 6.02 -0.79 8.13
N ALA A 365 6.97 0.14 8.29
CA ALA A 365 8.14 -0.07 9.11
C ALA A 365 7.81 -0.11 10.60
N ILE A 366 7.06 0.88 11.11
CA ILE A 366 6.71 0.99 12.54
C ILE A 366 5.78 -0.13 12.98
N CYS A 367 4.71 -0.39 12.22
CA CYS A 367 3.78 -1.45 12.59
C CYS A 367 4.39 -2.85 12.41
N GLY A 368 5.28 -3.02 11.43
CA GLY A 368 6.06 -4.24 11.28
C GLY A 368 6.96 -4.49 12.48
N GLU A 369 7.72 -3.50 12.93
CA GLU A 369 8.57 -3.58 14.12
C GLU A 369 7.74 -3.91 15.37
N ALA A 370 6.63 -3.20 15.59
CA ALA A 370 5.75 -3.42 16.74
C ALA A 370 5.17 -4.85 16.76
N ALA A 371 4.73 -5.37 15.62
CA ALA A 371 4.22 -6.73 15.50
C ALA A 371 5.33 -7.77 15.74
N GLY A 372 6.53 -7.56 15.22
CA GLY A 372 7.69 -8.42 15.46
C GLY A 372 8.06 -8.52 16.93
N LEU A 373 8.14 -7.38 17.64
CA LEU A 373 8.38 -7.33 19.08
C LEU A 373 7.29 -8.04 19.87
N ALA A 374 6.01 -7.81 19.53
CA ALA A 374 4.88 -8.45 20.19
C ALA A 374 4.87 -9.96 20.02
N MET A 375 5.18 -10.46 18.83
CA MET A 375 5.33 -11.89 18.57
C MET A 375 6.50 -12.49 19.35
N ALA A 376 7.62 -11.79 19.47
CA ALA A 376 8.81 -12.27 20.19
C ALA A 376 8.61 -12.32 21.70
N ALA A 377 7.79 -11.44 22.26
CA ALA A 377 7.52 -11.36 23.70
C ALA A 377 6.65 -12.52 24.23
N GLN A 378 5.85 -13.15 23.36
CA GLN A 378 5.01 -14.28 23.79
C GLN A 378 5.81 -15.56 23.93
N GLY A 379 5.46 -16.38 24.96
CA GLY A 379 5.98 -17.74 25.13
C GLY A 379 5.54 -18.65 23.98
N ALA A 380 6.36 -19.65 23.65
CA ALA A 380 5.98 -20.64 22.64
C ALA A 380 4.83 -21.53 23.16
N LYS A 381 3.79 -21.70 22.32
CA LYS A 381 2.72 -22.68 22.56
C LYS A 381 3.08 -23.96 21.79
N GLN A 382 2.70 -25.12 22.32
CA GLN A 382 2.85 -26.37 21.57
C GLN A 382 1.86 -26.39 20.40
N SER A 383 2.35 -26.52 19.20
CA SER A 383 1.52 -26.81 18.03
C SER A 383 1.25 -28.30 17.95
N ARG A 384 -0.01 -28.70 17.73
CA ARG A 384 -0.38 -30.09 17.46
C ARG A 384 -0.13 -30.41 15.99
N GLY A 385 0.19 -31.70 15.73
CA GLY A 385 0.39 -32.19 14.35
C GLY A 385 -0.89 -32.09 13.50
N TRP A 386 -0.71 -32.04 12.20
CA TRP A 386 -1.74 -31.85 11.17
C TRP A 386 -2.12 -33.20 10.53
N GLN A 387 -3.38 -33.30 10.11
CA GLN A 387 -3.77 -34.26 9.08
C GLN A 387 -3.40 -33.67 7.70
N ALA A 388 -3.07 -34.56 6.75
CA ALA A 388 -2.81 -34.16 5.36
C ALA A 388 -4.04 -33.41 4.81
N MET A 389 -3.82 -32.17 4.33
CA MET A 389 -4.87 -31.32 3.76
C MET A 389 -4.47 -30.97 2.32
N GLY A 390 -5.45 -31.04 1.41
CA GLY A 390 -5.28 -30.50 0.06
C GLY A 390 -5.21 -28.97 0.05
N LEU A 391 -4.59 -28.41 -0.99
CA LEU A 391 -4.57 -26.95 -1.20
C LEU A 391 -5.99 -26.45 -1.50
N PRO A 392 -6.40 -25.32 -0.92
CA PRO A 392 -7.62 -24.63 -1.36
C PRO A 392 -7.45 -24.08 -2.77
N PRO A 393 -8.55 -23.68 -3.48
CA PRO A 393 -8.47 -23.07 -4.79
C PRO A 393 -7.50 -21.88 -4.80
N ALA A 394 -6.74 -21.73 -5.88
CA ALA A 394 -5.91 -20.54 -6.08
C ALA A 394 -6.79 -19.33 -6.40
N PRO A 395 -6.47 -18.14 -5.87
CA PRO A 395 -7.20 -16.94 -6.24
C PRO A 395 -6.92 -16.59 -7.71
N ASP A 396 -7.99 -16.28 -8.46
CA ASP A 396 -7.91 -15.78 -9.84
C ASP A 396 -8.49 -14.38 -9.92
N ALA A 397 -7.64 -13.39 -10.19
CA ALA A 397 -8.05 -12.00 -10.32
C ALA A 397 -8.56 -11.65 -11.73
N ALA A 398 -8.34 -12.49 -12.74
CA ALA A 398 -8.69 -12.16 -14.14
C ALA A 398 -10.18 -11.82 -14.32
N PRO A 399 -11.16 -12.63 -13.85
CA PRO A 399 -12.57 -12.28 -13.98
C PRO A 399 -13.01 -11.16 -13.03
N VAL A 400 -12.22 -10.82 -12.01
CA VAL A 400 -12.52 -9.80 -11.00
C VAL A 400 -12.14 -8.40 -11.45
N ARG A 401 -10.99 -8.25 -12.11
CA ARG A 401 -10.42 -6.96 -12.52
C ARG A 401 -11.36 -6.05 -13.31
N PRO A 402 -12.08 -6.52 -14.34
CA PRO A 402 -12.99 -5.66 -15.10
C PRO A 402 -14.12 -5.10 -14.24
N LEU A 403 -14.72 -5.92 -13.38
CA LEU A 403 -15.83 -5.54 -12.51
C LEU A 403 -15.37 -4.56 -11.42
N MET A 404 -14.20 -4.80 -10.79
CA MET A 404 -13.61 -3.87 -9.82
C MET A 404 -13.32 -2.52 -10.47
N SER A 405 -12.72 -2.51 -11.66
CA SER A 405 -12.39 -1.26 -12.35
C SER A 405 -13.62 -0.49 -12.79
N ALA A 406 -14.66 -1.17 -13.27
CA ALA A 406 -15.88 -0.53 -13.71
C ALA A 406 -16.74 0.02 -12.58
N HIS A 407 -16.83 -0.69 -11.44
CA HIS A 407 -17.84 -0.40 -10.41
C HIS A 407 -17.27 -0.02 -9.05
N MET A 408 -15.99 -0.34 -8.76
CA MET A 408 -15.28 0.03 -7.53
C MET A 408 -14.14 1.03 -7.78
N GLY A 409 -14.17 1.71 -8.94
CA GLY A 409 -13.19 2.71 -9.37
C GLY A 409 -13.26 4.04 -8.61
N VAL A 410 -12.75 5.10 -9.24
CA VAL A 410 -12.64 6.47 -8.68
C VAL A 410 -14.02 7.06 -8.35
N LEU A 411 -15.00 6.85 -9.20
CA LEU A 411 -16.40 7.26 -8.99
C LEU A 411 -17.29 6.03 -9.07
N ARG A 412 -18.17 5.87 -8.09
CA ARG A 412 -19.01 4.68 -7.89
C ARG A 412 -20.48 5.04 -7.86
N ASP A 413 -21.34 4.13 -8.29
CA ASP A 413 -22.79 4.27 -8.14
C ASP A 413 -23.41 3.01 -7.52
N GLY A 414 -24.60 3.16 -6.92
CA GLY A 414 -25.23 2.06 -6.18
C GLY A 414 -25.65 0.89 -7.07
N ALA A 415 -26.08 1.15 -8.29
CA ALA A 415 -26.52 0.10 -9.23
C ALA A 415 -25.31 -0.71 -9.73
N GLY A 416 -24.23 -0.01 -10.12
CA GLY A 416 -22.98 -0.66 -10.55
C GLY A 416 -22.33 -1.50 -9.45
N MET A 417 -22.26 -0.98 -8.22
CA MET A 417 -21.76 -1.75 -7.08
C MET A 417 -22.63 -2.97 -6.77
N GLY A 418 -23.97 -2.84 -6.90
CA GLY A 418 -24.92 -3.95 -6.73
C GLY A 418 -24.72 -5.04 -7.78
N LEU A 419 -24.55 -4.66 -9.06
CA LEU A 419 -24.22 -5.59 -10.13
C LEU A 419 -22.89 -6.32 -9.88
N ALA A 420 -21.85 -5.58 -9.49
CA ALA A 420 -20.55 -6.17 -9.15
C ALA A 420 -20.67 -7.17 -7.98
N ALA A 421 -21.37 -6.81 -6.90
CA ALA A 421 -21.61 -7.70 -5.77
C ALA A 421 -22.33 -8.98 -6.17
N GLN A 422 -23.35 -8.89 -7.04
CA GLN A 422 -24.04 -10.06 -7.58
C GLN A 422 -23.06 -10.96 -8.35
N LYS A 423 -22.29 -10.39 -9.28
CA LYS A 423 -21.31 -11.16 -10.09
C LYS A 423 -20.20 -11.79 -9.23
N PHE A 424 -19.71 -11.09 -8.25
CA PHE A 424 -18.72 -11.64 -7.30
C PHE A 424 -19.31 -12.77 -6.48
N SER A 425 -20.59 -12.66 -6.03
CA SER A 425 -21.27 -13.72 -5.30
C SER A 425 -21.40 -15.00 -6.11
N GLU A 426 -21.64 -14.91 -7.43
CA GLU A 426 -21.71 -16.07 -8.33
C GLU A 426 -20.36 -16.83 -8.41
N MET A 427 -19.23 -16.16 -8.20
CA MET A 427 -17.88 -16.72 -8.29
C MET A 427 -17.24 -17.05 -6.93
N ALA A 428 -17.74 -16.46 -5.84
CA ALA A 428 -17.08 -16.45 -4.52
C ALA A 428 -16.82 -17.85 -3.95
N GLY A 429 -17.69 -18.82 -4.22
CA GLY A 429 -17.54 -20.20 -3.70
C GLY A 429 -16.33 -20.96 -4.25
N GLN A 430 -15.80 -20.56 -5.41
CA GLN A 430 -14.68 -21.24 -6.07
C GLN A 430 -13.46 -20.33 -6.26
N ASN A 431 -13.62 -19.01 -6.07
CA ASN A 431 -12.57 -18.03 -6.30
C ASN A 431 -12.39 -17.10 -5.08
N PRO A 432 -11.34 -17.27 -4.26
CA PRO A 432 -11.09 -16.41 -3.10
C PRO A 432 -10.95 -14.92 -3.46
N ALA A 433 -10.44 -14.58 -4.66
CA ALA A 433 -10.35 -13.18 -5.12
C ALA A 433 -11.75 -12.57 -5.33
N ALA A 434 -12.70 -13.33 -5.87
CA ALA A 434 -14.08 -12.89 -6.01
C ALA A 434 -14.78 -12.79 -4.64
N ALA A 435 -14.49 -13.69 -3.71
CA ALA A 435 -15.01 -13.61 -2.35
C ALA A 435 -14.55 -12.33 -1.63
N LEU A 436 -13.28 -11.95 -1.76
CA LEU A 436 -12.76 -10.67 -1.24
C LEU A 436 -13.40 -9.47 -1.94
N ALA A 437 -13.48 -9.49 -3.27
CA ALA A 437 -14.11 -8.43 -4.06
C ALA A 437 -15.59 -8.22 -3.69
N LEU A 438 -16.32 -9.31 -3.37
CA LEU A 438 -17.68 -9.24 -2.82
C LEU A 438 -17.71 -8.44 -1.51
N GLN A 439 -16.82 -8.70 -0.57
CA GLN A 439 -16.77 -7.96 0.69
C GLN A 439 -16.47 -6.47 0.46
N ILE A 440 -15.57 -6.16 -0.47
CA ILE A 440 -15.25 -4.77 -0.85
C ILE A 440 -16.49 -4.08 -1.44
N ALA A 441 -17.21 -4.74 -2.34
CA ALA A 441 -18.42 -4.20 -2.95
C ALA A 441 -19.56 -3.99 -1.91
N LEU A 442 -19.74 -4.94 -1.00
CA LEU A 442 -20.73 -4.83 0.09
C LEU A 442 -20.38 -3.69 1.06
N ALA A 443 -19.10 -3.51 1.41
CA ALA A 443 -18.64 -2.37 2.21
C ALA A 443 -18.95 -1.03 1.50
N GLY A 444 -18.68 -0.94 0.18
CA GLY A 444 -19.01 0.23 -0.63
C GLY A 444 -20.51 0.50 -0.72
N LEU A 445 -21.35 -0.53 -0.82
CA LEU A 445 -22.80 -0.39 -0.80
C LEU A 445 -23.33 0.09 0.54
N ALA A 446 -22.76 -0.40 1.64
CA ALA A 446 -23.15 -0.02 2.99
C ALA A 446 -22.86 1.45 3.29
N ARG A 447 -21.78 2.00 2.76
CA ARG A 447 -21.41 3.42 2.90
C ARG A 447 -22.14 4.26 1.85
N ARG A 448 -23.20 4.95 2.27
CA ARG A 448 -24.06 5.72 1.36
C ARG A 448 -23.51 7.10 0.99
N ASP A 449 -22.72 7.70 1.85
CA ASP A 449 -22.17 9.05 1.68
C ASP A 449 -20.75 9.01 1.12
N SER A 450 -20.40 10.03 0.34
CA SER A 450 -19.03 10.19 -0.18
C SER A 450 -18.11 10.73 0.90
N VAL A 451 -16.96 10.08 1.10
CA VAL A 451 -15.90 10.51 2.02
C VAL A 451 -14.53 10.05 1.52
N GLY A 452 -13.57 10.97 1.42
CA GLY A 452 -12.22 10.67 0.95
C GLY A 452 -12.19 9.92 -0.39
N ALA A 453 -11.54 8.77 -0.42
CA ALA A 453 -11.41 7.92 -1.61
C ALA A 453 -12.70 7.17 -2.00
N HIS A 454 -13.71 7.11 -1.11
CA HIS A 454 -15.02 6.56 -1.46
C HIS A 454 -15.92 7.68 -2.00
N ALA A 455 -15.96 7.87 -3.31
CA ALA A 455 -16.80 8.86 -3.98
C ALA A 455 -17.97 8.19 -4.73
N ARG A 456 -19.20 8.66 -4.45
CA ARG A 456 -20.43 8.15 -5.07
C ARG A 456 -21.05 9.19 -5.99
N ALA A 457 -21.48 8.76 -7.18
CA ALA A 457 -22.29 9.58 -8.08
C ALA A 457 -23.62 9.95 -7.40
N GLY A 458 -23.93 11.24 -7.33
CA GLY A 458 -25.10 11.75 -6.64
C GLY A 458 -25.08 11.67 -5.11
N GLY A 459 -24.01 11.17 -4.52
CA GLY A 459 -23.85 11.11 -3.06
C GLY A 459 -23.53 12.47 -2.44
N LYS A 460 -24.03 12.71 -1.21
CA LYS A 460 -23.66 13.89 -0.43
C LYS A 460 -22.20 13.75 0.04
N GLN A 461 -21.39 14.76 -0.21
CA GLN A 461 -20.01 14.79 0.28
C GLN A 461 -20.02 15.26 1.74
N LEU A 462 -19.59 14.38 2.66
CA LEU A 462 -19.56 14.66 4.10
C LEU A 462 -18.40 15.55 4.53
N TYR A 463 -17.31 15.57 3.75
CA TYR A 463 -16.09 16.32 4.07
C TYR A 463 -15.70 17.18 2.87
N LYS A 464 -15.57 18.49 3.07
CA LYS A 464 -14.93 19.39 2.12
C LYS A 464 -13.45 19.45 2.51
N ALA A 465 -12.56 19.10 1.58
CA ALA A 465 -11.14 19.41 1.76
C ALA A 465 -11.03 20.94 1.95
N ALA A 466 -10.35 21.33 3.03
CA ALA A 466 -10.10 22.72 3.37
C ALA A 466 -9.08 23.34 2.40
#